data_8a464d64352f9bdd8546a7e4c1dc859d
#
_entry.id   8a464d64352f9bdd8546a7e4c1dc859d
#
_cell.length_a   1.000
_cell.length_b   1.000
_cell.length_c   1.000
_cell.angle_alpha   90.00
_cell.angle_beta   90.00
_cell.angle_gamma   90.00
#
_symmetry.space_group_name_H-M   'P 1'
#
loop_
_entity.id
_entity.type
_entity.pdbx_description
1 polymer ?
#
loop_
_entity_poly.entity_id
_entity_poly.type
_entity_poly.pdbx_seq_one_letter_code
_entity_poly.pdbx_strand_id
1 'polypeptide(L)'
;VGSEMCIRDSSPTYTLSQQTPSNNYDIGFTWNALDFGLSYVRAGQQADKYLISKELERKAIHNLTKEVIYAYWKTLSADELLSEINPLMDRVNAALDDYEYIEELLISSPMDALLYQKELLDVLQILNTQRRALMDSRAQLSKLLGLLPDQEYILVKTDQPLTELNMTLEEQEEAALFSRPELLEVRYQEKVTAQEARASMLSLLPSLKFNATW
;
A
#
# COMPACT_ATOMS: atom_id res chain seq x y z
N VAL A 1 -1.38 85.25 -35.80
CA VAL A 1 -2.60 85.04 -36.60
C VAL A 1 -3.39 83.96 -35.84
N GLY A 2 -4.42 84.50 -35.13
CA GLY A 2 -5.28 83.68 -34.34
C GLY A 2 -6.38 83.01 -35.17
N SER A 3 -6.81 81.85 -34.75
CA SER A 3 -8.11 81.36 -35.11
C SER A 3 -8.86 80.97 -33.83
N GLU A 4 -9.77 81.81 -33.51
CA GLU A 4 -10.71 81.53 -32.45
C GLU A 4 -11.71 80.50 -32.90
N MET A 5 -11.72 79.37 -32.20
CA MET A 5 -12.76 78.38 -32.40
C MET A 5 -13.82 78.54 -31.32
N CYS A 6 -14.86 79.22 -31.66
CA CYS A 6 -16.06 79.39 -30.80
C CYS A 6 -16.78 78.04 -30.77
N ILE A 7 -16.62 77.33 -29.68
CA ILE A 7 -17.51 76.22 -29.35
C ILE A 7 -18.72 76.79 -28.63
N ARG A 8 -19.82 76.99 -29.37
CA ARG A 8 -21.11 77.28 -28.83
C ARG A 8 -21.87 75.98 -28.73
N ASP A 9 -21.77 75.37 -27.62
CA ASP A 9 -22.74 74.35 -27.26
C ASP A 9 -23.45 74.76 -25.97
N SER A 10 -24.58 75.34 -26.16
CA SER A 10 -25.54 75.68 -25.10
C SER A 10 -26.85 74.95 -25.36
N SER A 11 -26.84 73.67 -25.17
CA SER A 11 -28.08 72.93 -24.95
C SER A 11 -28.24 72.71 -23.45
N PRO A 12 -29.25 73.38 -22.85
CA PRO A 12 -29.53 73.24 -21.43
C PRO A 12 -30.38 72.00 -21.15
N THR A 13 -29.95 70.89 -21.59
CA THR A 13 -30.53 69.61 -21.22
C THR A 13 -29.53 68.85 -20.33
N TYR A 14 -29.69 69.05 -19.04
CA TYR A 14 -29.07 68.16 -18.05
C TYR A 14 -29.70 66.82 -18.22
N THR A 15 -29.03 65.91 -18.94
CA THR A 15 -29.27 64.46 -18.87
C THR A 15 -28.71 63.95 -17.56
N LEU A 16 -29.52 64.00 -16.52
CA LEU A 16 -29.30 63.25 -15.32
C LEU A 16 -29.45 61.76 -15.73
N SER A 17 -28.36 61.13 -16.04
CA SER A 17 -28.33 59.65 -16.07
C SER A 17 -28.43 59.17 -14.63
N GLN A 18 -29.63 59.14 -14.12
CA GLN A 18 -29.96 58.52 -12.87
C GLN A 18 -29.86 57.04 -13.15
N GLN A 19 -28.66 56.47 -12.90
CA GLN A 19 -28.49 55.02 -12.84
C GLN A 19 -29.30 54.54 -11.61
N THR A 20 -30.55 54.24 -11.86
CA THR A 20 -31.36 53.52 -10.90
C THR A 20 -30.72 52.13 -10.80
N PRO A 21 -30.22 51.68 -9.66
CA PRO A 21 -29.75 50.32 -9.50
C PRO A 21 -30.95 49.39 -9.73
N SER A 22 -31.10 48.89 -10.94
CA SER A 22 -32.09 47.86 -11.23
C SER A 22 -31.46 46.55 -10.81
N ASN A 23 -31.85 46.01 -9.69
CA ASN A 23 -31.55 44.66 -9.30
C ASN A 23 -32.42 43.74 -10.16
N ASN A 24 -31.88 43.28 -11.27
CA ASN A 24 -32.50 42.23 -12.07
C ASN A 24 -32.15 40.89 -11.44
N TYR A 25 -33.14 40.23 -10.91
CA TYR A 25 -33.04 38.84 -10.46
C TYR A 25 -33.55 37.94 -11.59
N ASP A 26 -32.63 37.30 -12.31
CA ASP A 26 -32.98 36.27 -13.28
C ASP A 26 -32.96 34.91 -12.62
N ILE A 27 -34.12 34.29 -12.47
CA ILE A 27 -34.23 32.88 -12.03
C ILE A 27 -34.42 32.05 -13.28
N GLY A 28 -33.33 31.35 -13.68
CA GLY A 28 -33.35 30.44 -14.81
C GLY A 28 -33.28 28.99 -14.33
N PHE A 29 -34.16 28.16 -14.83
CA PHE A 29 -34.10 26.69 -14.67
C PHE A 29 -33.66 26.07 -16.00
N THR A 30 -32.50 25.38 -15.97
CA THR A 30 -31.99 24.63 -17.13
C THR A 30 -31.93 23.14 -16.79
N TRP A 31 -32.67 22.34 -17.48
CA TRP A 31 -32.66 20.90 -17.31
C TRP A 31 -32.21 20.21 -18.60
N ASN A 32 -31.23 19.28 -18.47
CA ASN A 32 -30.71 18.46 -19.55
C ASN A 32 -31.09 16.99 -19.31
N ALA A 33 -31.94 16.44 -20.15
CA ALA A 33 -32.40 15.05 -20.01
C ALA A 33 -31.27 14.02 -20.15
N LEU A 34 -30.26 14.31 -21.00
CA LEU A 34 -29.10 13.46 -21.19
C LEU A 34 -28.21 13.45 -19.93
N ASP A 35 -27.97 14.60 -19.30
CA ASP A 35 -27.17 14.71 -18.09
C ASP A 35 -27.78 13.94 -16.92
N PHE A 36 -29.12 13.90 -16.85
CA PHE A 36 -29.81 13.08 -15.85
C PHE A 36 -29.52 11.59 -16.03
N GLY A 37 -29.63 11.06 -17.26
CA GLY A 37 -29.31 9.67 -17.58
C GLY A 37 -27.84 9.33 -17.31
N LEU A 38 -26.92 10.22 -17.71
CA LEU A 38 -25.50 10.06 -17.42
C LEU A 38 -25.18 10.12 -15.93
N SER A 39 -25.85 11.00 -15.18
CA SER A 39 -25.67 11.11 -13.73
C SER A 39 -26.09 9.84 -13.00
N TYR A 40 -27.17 9.20 -13.45
CA TYR A 40 -27.61 7.92 -12.90
C TYR A 40 -26.56 6.81 -13.12
N VAL A 41 -26.02 6.68 -14.34
CA VAL A 41 -24.97 5.71 -14.65
C VAL A 41 -23.70 6.01 -13.83
N ARG A 42 -23.30 7.27 -13.73
CA ARG A 42 -22.13 7.70 -12.93
C ARG A 42 -22.32 7.42 -11.43
N ALA A 43 -23.53 7.57 -10.90
CA ALA A 43 -23.84 7.22 -9.51
C ALA A 43 -23.61 5.70 -9.27
N GLY A 44 -24.08 4.84 -10.20
CA GLY A 44 -23.79 3.41 -10.15
C GLY A 44 -22.27 3.10 -10.20
N GLN A 45 -21.54 3.77 -11.07
CA GLN A 45 -20.07 3.62 -11.14
C GLN A 45 -19.39 4.01 -9.83
N GLN A 46 -19.83 5.09 -9.16
CA GLN A 46 -19.26 5.49 -7.89
C GLN A 46 -19.55 4.48 -6.77
N ALA A 47 -20.72 3.86 -6.79
CA ALA A 47 -21.05 2.77 -5.87
C ALA A 47 -20.13 1.55 -6.08
N ASP A 48 -19.91 1.13 -7.34
CA ASP A 48 -18.99 0.04 -7.64
C ASP A 48 -17.53 0.39 -7.31
N LYS A 49 -17.08 1.63 -7.53
CA LYS A 49 -15.75 2.12 -7.10
C LYS A 49 -15.59 2.09 -5.58
N TYR A 50 -16.63 2.39 -4.83
CA TYR A 50 -16.60 2.25 -3.38
C TYR A 50 -16.41 0.78 -2.97
N LEU A 51 -17.09 -0.17 -3.64
CA LEU A 51 -16.91 -1.59 -3.39
C LEU A 51 -15.49 -2.07 -3.74
N ILE A 52 -14.90 -1.57 -4.82
CA ILE A 52 -13.48 -1.81 -5.16
C ILE A 52 -12.58 -1.38 -4.00
N SER A 53 -12.76 -0.16 -3.48
CA SER A 53 -11.96 0.35 -2.36
C SER A 53 -12.09 -0.53 -1.11
N LYS A 54 -13.29 -1.05 -0.85
CA LYS A 54 -13.55 -1.96 0.27
C LYS A 54 -12.85 -3.33 0.09
N GLU A 55 -12.83 -3.86 -1.14
CA GLU A 55 -12.11 -5.12 -1.41
C GLU A 55 -10.59 -4.92 -1.36
N LEU A 56 -10.08 -3.75 -1.77
CA LEU A 56 -8.67 -3.38 -1.61
C LEU A 56 -8.26 -3.30 -0.12
N GLU A 57 -9.14 -2.73 0.72
CA GLU A 57 -8.93 -2.73 2.19
C GLU A 57 -8.85 -4.16 2.74
N ARG A 58 -9.80 -5.04 2.36
CA ARG A 58 -9.78 -6.45 2.77
C ARG A 58 -8.50 -7.16 2.32
N LYS A 59 -8.08 -6.93 1.09
CA LYS A 59 -6.81 -7.46 0.54
C LYS A 59 -5.60 -7.00 1.34
N ALA A 60 -5.55 -5.71 1.70
CA ALA A 60 -4.49 -5.18 2.53
C ALA A 60 -4.46 -5.84 3.92
N ILE A 61 -5.63 -6.02 4.55
CA ILE A 61 -5.76 -6.71 5.85
C ILE A 61 -5.29 -8.17 5.74
N HIS A 62 -5.71 -8.91 4.70
CA HIS A 62 -5.29 -10.30 4.50
C HIS A 62 -3.78 -10.42 4.30
N ASN A 63 -3.19 -9.52 3.49
CA ASN A 63 -1.75 -9.52 3.26
C ASN A 63 -0.97 -9.19 4.54
N LEU A 64 -1.40 -8.15 5.27
CA LEU A 64 -0.78 -7.80 6.55
C LEU A 64 -0.88 -8.95 7.56
N THR A 65 -2.04 -9.59 7.69
CA THR A 65 -2.23 -10.73 8.58
C THR A 65 -1.30 -11.88 8.21
N LYS A 66 -1.20 -12.21 6.92
CA LYS A 66 -0.27 -13.23 6.41
C LYS A 66 1.19 -12.89 6.72
N GLU A 67 1.59 -11.64 6.50
CA GLU A 67 2.95 -11.17 6.78
C GLU A 67 3.29 -11.24 8.27
N VAL A 68 2.35 -10.83 9.13
CA VAL A 68 2.54 -10.90 10.59
C VAL A 68 2.66 -12.36 11.05
N ILE A 69 1.79 -13.26 10.59
CA ILE A 69 1.85 -14.69 10.93
C ILE A 69 3.18 -15.29 10.48
N TYR A 70 3.60 -15.00 9.25
CA TYR A 70 4.87 -15.48 8.72
C TYR A 70 6.07 -14.95 9.52
N ALA A 71 6.07 -13.64 9.82
CA ALA A 71 7.13 -13.01 10.60
C ALA A 71 7.17 -13.56 12.03
N TYR A 72 6.00 -13.82 12.65
CA TYR A 72 5.91 -14.42 13.98
C TYR A 72 6.58 -15.80 14.01
N TRP A 73 6.20 -16.72 13.13
CA TRP A 73 6.79 -18.06 13.08
C TRP A 73 8.27 -18.04 12.73
N LYS A 74 8.67 -17.17 11.79
CA LYS A 74 10.07 -16.97 11.44
C LYS A 74 10.89 -16.49 12.63
N THR A 75 10.37 -15.54 13.42
CA THR A 75 11.06 -15.00 14.58
C THR A 75 11.11 -16.03 15.72
N LEU A 76 10.04 -16.79 15.94
CA LEU A 76 10.02 -17.85 16.94
C LEU A 76 11.06 -18.91 16.65
N SER A 77 11.15 -19.37 15.39
CA SER A 77 12.19 -20.31 14.94
C SER A 77 13.60 -19.70 15.04
N ALA A 78 13.72 -18.39 14.78
CA ALA A 78 14.98 -17.68 14.90
C ALA A 78 15.48 -17.64 16.35
N ASP A 79 14.60 -17.40 17.32
CA ASP A 79 14.97 -17.39 18.74
C ASP A 79 15.45 -18.79 19.22
N GLU A 80 14.82 -19.86 18.74
CA GLU A 80 15.28 -21.23 19.00
C GLU A 80 16.67 -21.48 18.39
N LEU A 81 16.88 -21.14 17.11
CA LEU A 81 18.15 -21.33 16.43
C LEU A 81 19.28 -20.47 17.02
N LEU A 82 18.99 -19.25 17.47
CA LEU A 82 19.99 -18.40 18.14
C LEU A 82 20.52 -19.03 19.42
N SER A 83 19.68 -19.76 20.16
CA SER A 83 20.09 -20.48 21.36
C SER A 83 21.10 -21.63 21.05
N GLU A 84 21.10 -22.16 19.85
CA GLU A 84 22.03 -23.19 19.38
C GLU A 84 23.29 -22.58 18.71
N ILE A 85 23.14 -21.51 17.95
CA ILE A 85 24.24 -20.86 17.22
C ILE A 85 25.22 -20.18 18.20
N ASN A 86 24.74 -19.52 19.25
CA ASN A 86 25.62 -18.82 20.20
C ASN A 86 26.65 -19.77 20.86
N PRO A 87 26.28 -20.91 21.45
CA PRO A 87 27.25 -21.86 21.99
C PRO A 87 28.20 -22.44 20.92
N LEU A 88 27.72 -22.59 19.68
CA LEU A 88 28.54 -23.05 18.58
C LEU A 88 29.61 -22.02 18.22
N MET A 89 29.25 -20.74 18.19
CA MET A 89 30.21 -19.63 17.98
C MET A 89 31.26 -19.58 19.11
N ASP A 90 30.84 -19.76 20.36
CA ASP A 90 31.76 -19.80 21.49
C ASP A 90 32.77 -20.96 21.37
N ARG A 91 32.32 -22.11 20.92
CA ARG A 91 33.19 -23.27 20.65
C ARG A 91 34.20 -23.04 19.51
N VAL A 92 33.76 -22.35 18.44
CA VAL A 92 34.67 -22.00 17.33
C VAL A 92 35.69 -20.96 17.79
N ASN A 93 35.30 -19.97 18.58
CA ASN A 93 36.23 -19.00 19.15
C ASN A 93 37.24 -19.68 20.09
N ALA A 94 36.78 -20.57 20.97
CA ALA A 94 37.69 -21.34 21.84
C ALA A 94 38.69 -22.19 21.03
N ALA A 95 38.22 -22.78 19.92
CA ALA A 95 39.11 -23.54 19.04
C ALA A 95 40.14 -22.67 18.31
N LEU A 96 39.79 -21.40 18.01
CA LEU A 96 40.76 -20.45 17.45
C LEU A 96 41.79 -20.01 18.50
N ASP A 97 41.36 -19.77 19.73
CA ASP A 97 42.26 -19.41 20.85
C ASP A 97 43.22 -20.57 21.17
N ASP A 98 42.72 -21.82 21.25
CA ASP A 98 43.55 -23.03 21.45
C ASP A 98 44.54 -23.22 20.30
N TYR A 99 44.16 -22.85 19.10
CA TYR A 99 45.03 -22.93 17.93
C TYR A 99 46.20 -21.95 18.00
N GLU A 100 46.03 -20.71 18.42
CA GLU A 100 47.11 -19.75 18.61
C GLU A 100 48.17 -20.31 19.60
N TYR A 101 47.70 -20.99 20.65
CA TYR A 101 48.57 -21.66 21.62
C TYR A 101 49.34 -22.87 21.03
N ILE A 102 48.73 -23.66 20.14
CA ILE A 102 49.36 -24.80 19.46
C ILE A 102 50.41 -24.32 18.46
N GLU A 103 50.19 -23.22 17.77
CA GLU A 103 51.13 -22.60 16.84
C GLU A 103 52.40 -22.15 17.57
N GLU A 104 52.27 -21.50 18.73
CA GLU A 104 53.42 -21.12 19.56
C GLU A 104 54.27 -22.29 19.99
N LEU A 105 53.67 -23.48 20.20
CA LEU A 105 54.38 -24.69 20.61
C LEU A 105 55.05 -25.46 19.46
N LEU A 106 54.88 -25.05 18.18
CA LEU A 106 55.48 -25.65 16.99
C LEU A 106 55.17 -27.17 16.84
N ILE A 107 53.98 -27.61 17.27
CA ILE A 107 53.57 -29.04 17.30
C ILE A 107 53.09 -29.52 15.91
N SER A 108 52.68 -28.63 15.03
CA SER A 108 52.09 -28.93 13.73
C SER A 108 52.87 -28.33 12.56
N SER A 109 52.66 -28.86 11.33
CA SER A 109 53.14 -28.21 10.12
C SER A 109 52.48 -26.83 9.97
N PRO A 110 53.26 -25.77 9.74
CA PRO A 110 52.71 -24.40 9.61
C PRO A 110 51.61 -24.29 8.54
N MET A 111 51.67 -25.07 7.48
CA MET A 111 50.70 -25.06 6.40
C MET A 111 49.35 -25.67 6.82
N ASP A 112 49.39 -26.82 7.50
CA ASP A 112 48.16 -27.50 7.98
C ASP A 112 47.48 -26.64 9.04
N ALA A 113 48.23 -25.99 9.80
CA ALA A 113 47.85 -25.05 10.81
C ALA A 113 47.05 -23.86 10.22
N LEU A 114 47.60 -23.21 9.22
CA LEU A 114 46.94 -22.09 8.52
C LEU A 114 45.66 -22.56 7.79
N LEU A 115 45.63 -23.78 7.24
CA LEU A 115 44.44 -24.31 6.62
C LEU A 115 43.31 -24.52 7.63
N TYR A 116 43.61 -25.06 8.80
CA TYR A 116 42.65 -25.28 9.87
C TYR A 116 42.09 -23.92 10.41
N GLN A 117 42.97 -22.95 10.65
CA GLN A 117 42.57 -21.62 11.06
C GLN A 117 41.64 -20.98 10.03
N LYS A 118 41.98 -21.10 8.75
CA LYS A 118 41.13 -20.60 7.68
C LYS A 118 39.72 -21.23 7.69
N GLU A 119 39.63 -22.55 7.86
CA GLU A 119 38.36 -23.25 7.94
C GLU A 119 37.52 -22.80 9.13
N LEU A 120 38.12 -22.60 10.31
CA LEU A 120 37.43 -22.08 11.48
C LEU A 120 36.90 -20.64 11.25
N LEU A 121 37.69 -19.77 10.60
CA LEU A 121 37.27 -18.42 10.26
C LEU A 121 36.14 -18.42 9.23
N ASP A 122 36.17 -19.31 8.24
CA ASP A 122 35.10 -19.48 7.26
C ASP A 122 33.79 -19.92 7.95
N VAL A 123 33.84 -20.88 8.88
CA VAL A 123 32.72 -21.32 9.70
C VAL A 123 32.19 -20.15 10.55
N LEU A 124 33.06 -19.39 11.20
CA LEU A 124 32.69 -18.24 12.01
C LEU A 124 31.97 -17.16 11.17
N GLN A 125 32.45 -16.93 9.95
CA GLN A 125 31.80 -15.99 9.03
C GLN A 125 30.39 -16.46 8.65
N ILE A 126 30.20 -17.74 8.37
CA ILE A 126 28.88 -18.33 8.08
C ILE A 126 27.95 -18.16 9.28
N LEU A 127 28.40 -18.54 10.48
CA LEU A 127 27.61 -18.41 11.72
C LEU A 127 27.20 -16.96 12.01
N ASN A 128 28.14 -16.01 11.85
CA ASN A 128 27.84 -14.58 12.01
C ASN A 128 26.80 -14.09 10.99
N THR A 129 26.87 -14.57 9.75
CA THR A 129 25.88 -14.20 8.72
C THR A 129 24.50 -14.74 9.08
N GLN A 130 24.41 -16.00 9.50
CA GLN A 130 23.15 -16.60 9.94
C GLN A 130 22.59 -15.91 11.18
N ARG A 131 23.42 -15.64 12.16
CA ARG A 131 23.01 -14.88 13.36
C ARG A 131 22.39 -13.54 13.02
N ARG A 132 23.00 -12.78 12.10
CA ARG A 132 22.45 -11.49 11.66
C ARG A 132 21.09 -11.66 10.98
N ALA A 133 20.96 -12.64 10.07
CA ALA A 133 19.71 -12.93 9.39
C ALA A 133 18.56 -13.30 10.36
N LEU A 134 18.90 -14.02 11.45
CA LEU A 134 17.94 -14.38 12.50
C LEU A 134 17.55 -13.13 13.33
N MET A 135 18.51 -12.28 13.68
CA MET A 135 18.24 -11.01 14.38
C MET A 135 17.38 -10.07 13.53
N ASP A 136 17.60 -10.01 12.21
CA ASP A 136 16.80 -9.21 11.29
C ASP A 136 15.33 -9.65 11.26
N SER A 137 15.04 -10.94 11.48
CA SER A 137 13.65 -11.43 11.53
C SER A 137 12.87 -10.82 12.69
N ARG A 138 13.51 -10.61 13.84
CA ARG A 138 12.92 -9.97 15.02
C ARG A 138 12.62 -8.48 14.75
N ALA A 139 13.54 -7.78 14.08
CA ALA A 139 13.34 -6.39 13.66
C ALA A 139 12.19 -6.26 12.65
N GLN A 140 12.06 -7.21 11.72
CA GLN A 140 10.94 -7.24 10.77
C GLN A 140 9.58 -7.40 11.48
N LEU A 141 9.50 -8.30 12.46
CA LEU A 141 8.27 -8.47 13.25
C LEU A 141 7.94 -7.21 14.05
N SER A 142 8.92 -6.60 14.72
CA SER A 142 8.74 -5.33 15.45
C SER A 142 8.17 -4.23 14.54
N LYS A 143 8.69 -4.12 13.33
CA LYS A 143 8.20 -3.17 12.31
C LYS A 143 6.74 -3.42 11.94
N LEU A 144 6.35 -4.67 11.72
CA LEU A 144 4.96 -5.03 11.39
C LEU A 144 3.98 -4.78 12.53
N LEU A 145 4.45 -4.94 13.78
CA LEU A 145 3.67 -4.66 14.99
C LEU A 145 3.64 -3.17 15.35
N GLY A 146 4.42 -2.32 14.67
CA GLY A 146 4.55 -0.91 14.98
C GLY A 146 5.29 -0.63 16.29
N LEU A 147 6.11 -1.57 16.76
CA LEU A 147 6.92 -1.43 17.96
C LEU A 147 8.18 -0.62 17.66
N LEU A 148 8.68 0.09 18.68
CA LEU A 148 9.97 0.77 18.56
C LEU A 148 11.11 -0.25 18.48
N PRO A 149 12.22 0.05 17.76
CA PRO A 149 13.34 -0.89 17.60
C PRO A 149 13.96 -1.38 18.92
N ASP A 150 13.93 -0.55 19.97
CA ASP A 150 14.50 -0.85 21.30
C ASP A 150 13.49 -1.47 22.25
N GLN A 151 12.26 -1.68 21.82
CA GLN A 151 11.23 -2.27 22.67
C GLN A 151 11.40 -3.79 22.71
N GLU A 152 11.76 -4.30 23.87
CA GLU A 152 11.83 -5.74 24.10
C GLU A 152 10.41 -6.34 24.17
N TYR A 153 10.24 -7.47 23.54
CA TYR A 153 9.01 -8.26 23.59
C TYR A 153 9.33 -9.75 23.68
N ILE A 154 8.45 -10.49 24.31
CA ILE A 154 8.56 -11.93 24.47
C ILE A 154 7.52 -12.59 23.58
N LEU A 155 7.96 -13.52 22.74
CA LEU A 155 7.06 -14.34 21.94
C LEU A 155 6.54 -15.51 22.77
N VAL A 156 5.22 -15.65 22.82
CA VAL A 156 4.59 -16.78 23.47
C VAL A 156 4.48 -17.92 22.48
N LYS A 157 5.14 -19.04 22.74
CA LYS A 157 5.02 -20.24 21.91
C LYS A 157 3.59 -20.77 22.03
N THR A 158 2.92 -20.97 20.91
CA THR A 158 1.61 -21.59 20.87
C THR A 158 1.75 -23.07 20.55
N ASP A 159 1.17 -23.92 21.40
CA ASP A 159 1.14 -25.38 21.20
C ASP A 159 -0.13 -25.82 20.43
N GLN A 160 -0.84 -24.88 19.80
CA GLN A 160 -2.02 -25.21 19.03
C GLN A 160 -1.62 -26.02 17.78
N PRO A 161 -2.21 -27.19 17.56
CA PRO A 161 -1.94 -27.96 16.35
C PRO A 161 -2.42 -27.15 15.14
N LEU A 162 -1.67 -27.29 14.05
CA LEU A 162 -2.09 -26.71 12.76
C LEU A 162 -3.45 -27.30 12.40
N THR A 163 -4.42 -26.42 12.13
CA THR A 163 -5.74 -26.84 11.68
C THR A 163 -5.60 -27.47 10.31
N GLU A 164 -5.93 -28.74 10.18
CA GLU A 164 -5.99 -29.41 8.89
C GLU A 164 -7.16 -28.84 8.07
N LEU A 165 -6.89 -28.52 6.82
CA LEU A 165 -7.93 -28.10 5.87
C LEU A 165 -8.68 -29.34 5.41
N ASN A 166 -9.85 -29.61 6.00
CA ASN A 166 -10.74 -30.72 5.62
C ASN A 166 -11.61 -30.37 4.41
N MET A 167 -11.04 -29.69 3.39
CA MET A 167 -11.75 -29.29 2.16
C MET A 167 -11.04 -29.92 0.97
N THR A 168 -11.82 -30.41 0.01
CA THR A 168 -11.28 -30.86 -1.28
C THR A 168 -10.72 -29.68 -2.06
N LEU A 169 -9.88 -29.96 -3.07
CA LEU A 169 -9.31 -28.90 -3.91
C LEU A 169 -10.42 -28.10 -4.63
N GLU A 170 -11.45 -28.78 -5.11
CA GLU A 170 -12.58 -28.16 -5.80
C GLU A 170 -13.37 -27.22 -4.87
N GLU A 171 -13.62 -27.62 -3.63
CA GLU A 171 -14.27 -26.78 -2.63
C GLU A 171 -13.41 -25.55 -2.26
N GLN A 172 -12.09 -25.72 -2.21
CA GLN A 172 -11.15 -24.59 -1.97
C GLN A 172 -11.13 -23.61 -3.15
N GLU A 173 -11.17 -24.12 -4.39
CA GLU A 173 -11.24 -23.28 -5.59
C GLU A 173 -12.58 -22.53 -5.64
N GLU A 174 -13.69 -23.18 -5.37
CA GLU A 174 -15.00 -22.54 -5.32
C GLU A 174 -15.07 -21.47 -4.24
N ALA A 175 -14.63 -21.77 -3.03
CA ALA A 175 -14.54 -20.81 -1.94
C ALA A 175 -13.66 -19.61 -2.30
N ALA A 176 -12.53 -19.85 -3.00
CA ALA A 176 -11.64 -18.78 -3.45
C ALA A 176 -12.31 -17.87 -4.49
N LEU A 177 -13.08 -18.43 -5.43
CA LEU A 177 -13.77 -17.65 -6.46
C LEU A 177 -14.82 -16.69 -5.89
N PHE A 178 -15.45 -17.06 -4.77
CA PHE A 178 -16.48 -16.24 -4.14
C PHE A 178 -15.99 -15.32 -3.04
N SER A 179 -14.87 -15.65 -2.38
CA SER A 179 -14.45 -14.95 -1.17
C SER A 179 -13.15 -14.14 -1.32
N ARG A 180 -12.32 -14.39 -2.34
CA ARG A 180 -11.08 -13.67 -2.53
C ARG A 180 -11.31 -12.22 -2.94
N PRO A 181 -10.77 -11.25 -2.17
CA PRO A 181 -10.94 -9.83 -2.47
C PRO A 181 -10.37 -9.43 -3.84
N GLU A 182 -9.31 -10.09 -4.31
CA GLU A 182 -8.72 -9.83 -5.63
C GLU A 182 -9.70 -10.12 -6.77
N LEU A 183 -10.47 -11.20 -6.67
CA LEU A 183 -11.43 -11.57 -7.69
C LEU A 183 -12.67 -10.68 -7.64
N LEU A 184 -13.09 -10.29 -6.43
CA LEU A 184 -14.20 -9.37 -6.25
C LEU A 184 -13.86 -7.97 -6.76
N GLU A 185 -12.65 -7.49 -6.50
CA GLU A 185 -12.10 -6.24 -7.05
C GLU A 185 -12.20 -6.22 -8.58
N VAL A 186 -11.72 -7.26 -9.26
CA VAL A 186 -11.77 -7.38 -10.73
C VAL A 186 -13.22 -7.40 -11.25
N ARG A 187 -14.12 -8.11 -10.57
CA ARG A 187 -15.55 -8.13 -10.95
C ARG A 187 -16.21 -6.75 -10.86
N TYR A 188 -15.90 -5.98 -9.81
CA TYR A 188 -16.41 -4.61 -9.70
C TYR A 188 -15.77 -3.69 -10.72
N GLN A 189 -14.47 -3.86 -11.02
CA GLN A 189 -13.80 -3.13 -12.07
C GLN A 189 -14.40 -3.41 -13.46
N GLU A 190 -14.76 -4.64 -13.75
CA GLU A 190 -15.47 -5.03 -14.98
C GLU A 190 -16.83 -4.31 -15.09
N LYS A 191 -17.60 -4.26 -13.98
CA LYS A 191 -18.88 -3.53 -13.95
C LYS A 191 -18.68 -2.03 -14.20
N VAL A 192 -17.68 -1.40 -13.57
CA VAL A 192 -17.35 0.03 -13.79
C VAL A 192 -17.04 0.27 -15.26
N THR A 193 -16.22 -0.58 -15.87
CA THR A 193 -15.86 -0.46 -17.30
C THR A 193 -17.07 -0.66 -18.22
N ALA A 194 -17.94 -1.62 -17.92
CA ALA A 194 -19.17 -1.82 -18.67
C ALA A 194 -20.15 -0.64 -18.58
N GLN A 195 -20.24 -0.02 -17.39
CA GLN A 195 -21.04 1.20 -17.19
C GLN A 195 -20.41 2.41 -17.90
N GLU A 196 -19.10 2.50 -17.97
CA GLU A 196 -18.38 3.53 -18.72
C GLU A 196 -18.65 3.42 -20.23
N ALA A 197 -18.65 2.22 -20.77
CA ALA A 197 -19.04 1.96 -22.15
C ALA A 197 -20.48 2.40 -22.40
N ARG A 198 -21.43 2.09 -21.49
CA ARG A 198 -22.81 2.55 -21.58
C ARG A 198 -22.92 4.09 -21.52
N ALA A 199 -22.19 4.74 -20.62
CA ALA A 199 -22.15 6.20 -20.52
C ALA A 199 -21.62 6.82 -21.84
N SER A 200 -20.60 6.22 -22.43
CA SER A 200 -20.04 6.65 -23.71
C SER A 200 -21.04 6.49 -24.86
N MET A 201 -21.80 5.40 -24.90
CA MET A 201 -22.88 5.22 -25.87
C MET A 201 -24.01 6.25 -25.68
N LEU A 202 -24.41 6.53 -24.45
CA LEU A 202 -25.41 7.55 -24.16
C LEU A 202 -24.94 8.94 -24.57
N SER A 203 -23.67 9.25 -24.44
CA SER A 203 -23.11 10.55 -24.82
C SER A 203 -23.12 10.81 -26.33
N LEU A 204 -23.32 9.79 -27.17
CA LEU A 204 -23.53 9.95 -28.61
C LEU A 204 -24.92 10.49 -28.98
N LEU A 205 -25.87 10.45 -28.03
CA LEU A 205 -27.21 10.97 -28.24
C LEU A 205 -27.23 12.50 -28.18
N PRO A 206 -28.04 13.18 -29.00
CA PRO A 206 -28.17 14.63 -28.95
C PRO A 206 -28.73 15.09 -27.58
N SER A 207 -28.16 16.14 -27.02
CA SER A 207 -28.66 16.69 -25.75
C SER A 207 -29.93 17.53 -25.96
N LEU A 208 -30.98 17.24 -25.20
CA LEU A 208 -32.20 18.03 -25.11
C LEU A 208 -32.11 18.95 -23.89
N LYS A 209 -32.02 20.26 -24.13
CA LYS A 209 -32.00 21.27 -23.05
C LYS A 209 -33.33 21.98 -22.98
N PHE A 210 -33.95 21.96 -21.83
CA PHE A 210 -35.16 22.71 -21.53
C PHE A 210 -34.74 23.92 -20.68
N ASN A 211 -35.00 25.13 -21.20
CA ASN A 211 -34.73 26.40 -20.51
C ASN A 211 -36.05 27.08 -20.19
N ALA A 212 -36.28 27.44 -18.95
CA ALA A 212 -37.38 28.30 -18.53
C ALA A 212 -36.78 29.49 -17.78
N THR A 213 -37.02 30.72 -18.29
CA THR A 213 -36.61 31.98 -17.66
C THR A 213 -37.88 32.75 -17.28
N TRP A 214 -37.93 33.29 -16.08
CA TRP A 214 -39.05 34.06 -15.54
C TRP A 214 -38.54 35.44 -15.18
#